data_54baed05f7ed7f250213054d4f6b90e5
#
_entry.id   54baed05f7ed7f250213054d4f6b90e5
#
_cell.length_a   1.000
_cell.length_b   1.000
_cell.length_c   1.000
_cell.angle_alpha   90.00
_cell.angle_beta   90.00
_cell.angle_gamma   90.00
#
_symmetry.space_group_name_H-M   'P 1'
#
loop_
_entity.id
_entity.type
_entity.pdbx_description
1 polymer ?
#
loop_
_entity_poly.entity_id
_entity_poly.type
_entity_poly.pdbx_seq_one_letter_code
_entity_poly.pdbx_strand_id
1 'polypeptide(L)'
;LEKGITVANTPDPVTAPTANLALGLMIDTARRITECDRKLRTLGKEMKIGVLENLGVNITGQTLGIIGMGRIGKALAKRANACGMEVIYHNRRQLYVDEETKLNVTYASMEELLAQSDFVSLNAPYTPDTYHIIGEEELKQMKPSAILINTARGPLVDEQALVKALQDGT
;
A
#
# COMPACT_ATOMS: atom_id res chain seq x y z
N LEU A 1 -10.05 4.02 -32.29
CA LEU A 1 -11.46 4.32 -32.58
C LEU A 1 -11.62 5.01 -33.94
N GLU A 2 -10.71 5.93 -34.29
CA GLU A 2 -10.75 6.61 -35.61
C GLU A 2 -10.64 5.66 -36.84
N LYS A 3 -10.06 4.47 -36.65
CA LYS A 3 -9.92 3.43 -37.68
C LYS A 3 -11.00 2.34 -37.62
N GLY A 4 -12.08 2.53 -36.86
CA GLY A 4 -13.16 1.54 -36.71
C GLY A 4 -12.77 0.25 -35.98
N ILE A 5 -11.62 0.24 -35.24
CA ILE A 5 -11.15 -0.93 -34.49
C ILE A 5 -11.93 -0.99 -33.18
N THR A 6 -12.56 -2.14 -32.91
CA THR A 6 -13.19 -2.40 -31.62
C THR A 6 -12.12 -2.68 -30.56
N VAL A 7 -12.14 -1.93 -29.46
CA VAL A 7 -11.23 -2.12 -28.33
C VAL A 7 -12.04 -2.59 -27.13
N ALA A 8 -11.63 -3.68 -26.52
CA ALA A 8 -12.20 -4.21 -25.28
C ALA A 8 -11.09 -4.40 -24.24
N ASN A 9 -11.47 -4.34 -22.96
CA ASN A 9 -10.57 -4.64 -21.85
C ASN A 9 -11.28 -5.59 -20.85
N THR A 10 -10.51 -6.19 -19.97
CA THR A 10 -10.98 -7.13 -18.93
C THR A 10 -10.65 -6.58 -17.54
N PRO A 11 -11.39 -5.58 -17.03
CA PRO A 11 -11.01 -4.85 -15.82
C PRO A 11 -11.23 -5.65 -14.53
N ASP A 12 -12.20 -6.58 -14.49
CA ASP A 12 -12.62 -7.26 -13.26
C ASP A 12 -11.71 -8.41 -12.82
N PRO A 13 -11.16 -9.26 -13.71
CA PRO A 13 -10.36 -10.42 -13.30
C PRO A 13 -9.15 -10.10 -12.42
N VAL A 14 -8.56 -8.91 -12.55
CA VAL A 14 -7.36 -8.51 -11.79
C VAL A 14 -7.68 -7.83 -10.46
N THR A 15 -8.92 -7.44 -10.22
CA THR A 15 -9.30 -6.64 -9.04
C THR A 15 -9.05 -7.38 -7.73
N ALA A 16 -9.64 -8.55 -7.58
CA ALA A 16 -9.51 -9.35 -6.35
C ALA A 16 -8.08 -9.89 -6.15
N PRO A 17 -7.41 -10.48 -7.17
CA PRO A 17 -6.05 -10.96 -7.02
C PRO A 17 -5.05 -9.88 -6.62
N THR A 18 -5.13 -8.69 -7.23
CA THR A 18 -4.22 -7.57 -6.88
C THR A 18 -4.46 -7.07 -5.46
N ALA A 19 -5.72 -6.93 -5.04
CA ALA A 19 -6.05 -6.55 -3.67
C ALA A 19 -5.60 -7.61 -2.65
N ASN A 20 -5.68 -8.90 -3.00
CA ASN A 20 -5.16 -10.00 -2.17
C ASN A 20 -3.64 -9.91 -2.04
N LEU A 21 -2.94 -9.65 -3.16
CA LEU A 21 -1.48 -9.50 -3.15
C LEU A 21 -1.06 -8.31 -2.30
N ALA A 22 -1.71 -7.15 -2.46
CA ALA A 22 -1.40 -5.96 -1.66
C ALA A 22 -1.55 -6.25 -0.15
N LEU A 23 -2.66 -6.86 0.28
CA LEU A 23 -2.85 -7.26 1.67
C LEU A 23 -1.80 -8.31 2.10
N GLY A 24 -1.50 -9.28 1.25
CA GLY A 24 -0.48 -10.29 1.52
C GLY A 24 0.89 -9.68 1.77
N LEU A 25 1.31 -8.72 0.94
CA LEU A 25 2.57 -7.98 1.11
C LEU A 25 2.59 -7.15 2.39
N MET A 26 1.47 -6.51 2.74
CA MET A 26 1.33 -5.77 4.00
C MET A 26 1.56 -6.70 5.20
N ILE A 27 0.89 -7.85 5.23
CA ILE A 27 1.01 -8.83 6.31
C ILE A 27 2.42 -9.42 6.33
N ASP A 28 2.96 -9.80 5.18
CA ASP A 28 4.31 -10.37 5.06
C ASP A 28 5.36 -9.43 5.63
N THR A 29 5.33 -8.16 5.21
CA THR A 29 6.28 -7.15 5.68
C THR A 29 6.09 -6.85 7.17
N ALA A 30 4.84 -6.61 7.61
CA ALA A 30 4.53 -6.31 9.01
C ALA A 30 4.93 -7.46 9.94
N ARG A 31 4.72 -8.70 9.54
CA ARG A 31 5.02 -9.89 10.36
C ARG A 31 6.37 -10.51 10.05
N ARG A 32 7.15 -9.91 9.12
CA ARG A 32 8.51 -10.34 8.73
C ARG A 32 8.57 -11.81 8.26
N ILE A 33 7.50 -12.29 7.60
CA ILE A 33 7.34 -13.71 7.24
C ILE A 33 8.45 -14.16 6.30
N THR A 34 8.59 -13.51 5.14
CA THR A 34 9.64 -13.83 4.15
C THR A 34 11.05 -13.60 4.70
N GLU A 35 11.24 -12.57 5.54
CA GLU A 35 12.53 -12.33 6.19
C GLU A 35 12.90 -13.49 7.13
N CYS A 36 11.96 -13.93 7.96
CA CYS A 36 12.17 -15.04 8.87
C CYS A 36 12.37 -16.36 8.12
N ASP A 37 11.62 -16.63 7.05
CA ASP A 37 11.82 -17.80 6.18
C ASP A 37 13.23 -17.81 5.59
N ARG A 38 13.69 -16.66 5.06
CA ARG A 38 15.05 -16.52 4.51
C ARG A 38 16.11 -16.75 5.58
N LYS A 39 15.96 -16.13 6.76
CA LYS A 39 16.88 -16.34 7.90
C LYS A 39 16.94 -17.80 8.30
N LEU A 40 15.80 -18.46 8.43
CA LEU A 40 15.75 -19.87 8.80
C LEU A 40 16.46 -20.77 7.78
N ARG A 41 16.24 -20.53 6.49
CA ARG A 41 16.89 -21.30 5.40
C ARG A 41 18.40 -21.06 5.32
N THR A 42 18.85 -19.82 5.66
CA THR A 42 20.27 -19.46 5.59
C THR A 42 21.04 -19.86 6.84
N LEU A 43 20.49 -19.56 8.00
CA LEU A 43 21.15 -19.75 9.31
C LEU A 43 20.82 -21.10 9.96
N GLY A 44 19.70 -21.71 9.59
CA GLY A 44 19.26 -22.98 10.16
C GLY A 44 19.20 -22.91 11.70
N LYS A 45 19.95 -23.80 12.35
CA LYS A 45 20.02 -23.88 13.82
C LYS A 45 20.69 -22.66 14.51
N GLU A 46 21.40 -21.82 13.74
CA GLU A 46 22.03 -20.59 14.26
C GLU A 46 21.04 -19.42 14.35
N MET A 47 19.84 -19.57 13.79
CA MET A 47 18.80 -18.57 13.90
C MET A 47 18.37 -18.44 15.37
N LYS A 48 18.50 -17.23 15.91
CA LYS A 48 17.97 -16.93 17.25
C LYS A 48 16.45 -16.92 17.21
N ILE A 49 15.85 -17.75 18.04
CA ILE A 49 14.40 -17.85 18.24
C ILE A 49 14.12 -17.54 19.72
N GLY A 50 13.33 -16.51 19.97
CA GLY A 50 12.97 -16.07 21.31
C GLY A 50 11.76 -15.15 21.29
N VAL A 51 11.19 -14.88 22.44
CA VAL A 51 9.98 -14.06 22.59
C VAL A 51 10.16 -12.65 22.05
N LEU A 52 11.37 -12.09 22.14
CA LEU A 52 11.70 -10.75 21.68
C LEU A 52 12.47 -10.73 20.35
N GLU A 53 12.74 -11.90 19.78
CA GLU A 53 13.49 -11.99 18.51
C GLU A 53 12.53 -11.91 17.32
N ASN A 54 12.98 -11.21 16.27
CA ASN A 54 12.25 -11.10 15.00
C ASN A 54 10.80 -10.59 15.14
N LEU A 55 10.54 -9.74 16.13
CA LEU A 55 9.22 -9.16 16.33
C LEU A 55 8.77 -8.38 15.08
N GLY A 56 7.54 -8.64 14.67
CA GLY A 56 6.83 -7.84 13.70
C GLY A 56 5.82 -6.91 14.38
N VAL A 57 5.13 -6.11 13.57
CA VAL A 57 4.04 -5.24 14.03
C VAL A 57 2.69 -5.87 13.71
N ASN A 58 1.67 -5.57 14.54
CA ASN A 58 0.30 -5.97 14.26
C ASN A 58 -0.30 -5.00 13.24
N ILE A 59 -1.16 -5.49 12.34
CA ILE A 59 -1.90 -4.63 11.40
C ILE A 59 -3.23 -4.14 12.00
N THR A 60 -3.81 -4.88 12.95
CA THR A 60 -5.07 -4.48 13.60
C THR A 60 -4.89 -3.20 14.40
N GLY A 61 -5.79 -2.25 14.21
CA GLY A 61 -5.73 -0.92 14.84
C GLY A 61 -4.76 0.04 14.16
N GLN A 62 -4.06 -0.38 13.09
CA GLN A 62 -3.19 0.49 12.31
C GLN A 62 -3.97 1.17 11.17
N THR A 63 -3.44 2.27 10.68
CA THR A 63 -4.02 3.07 9.60
C THR A 63 -3.44 2.66 8.25
N LEU A 64 -4.33 2.29 7.31
CA LEU A 64 -4.00 2.09 5.90
C LEU A 64 -4.40 3.31 5.09
N GLY A 65 -3.43 4.01 4.50
CA GLY A 65 -3.64 5.03 3.47
C GLY A 65 -3.67 4.42 2.07
N ILE A 66 -4.75 4.64 1.35
CA ILE A 66 -4.90 4.15 -0.03
C ILE A 66 -4.84 5.33 -1.00
N ILE A 67 -3.79 5.38 -1.82
CA ILE A 67 -3.69 6.35 -2.91
C ILE A 67 -4.26 5.72 -4.17
N GLY A 68 -5.47 6.16 -4.55
CA GLY A 68 -6.22 5.60 -5.66
C GLY A 68 -7.35 4.65 -5.22
N MET A 69 -8.50 5.16 -4.82
CA MET A 69 -9.69 4.40 -4.41
C MET A 69 -10.55 3.99 -5.62
N GLY A 70 -9.89 3.32 -6.60
CA GLY A 70 -10.53 2.65 -7.71
C GLY A 70 -11.05 1.25 -7.32
N ARG A 71 -11.31 0.36 -8.32
CA ARG A 71 -11.77 -1.01 -8.04
C ARG A 71 -10.86 -1.78 -7.10
N ILE A 72 -9.55 -1.75 -7.35
CA ILE A 72 -8.55 -2.43 -6.50
C ILE A 72 -8.48 -1.80 -5.11
N GLY A 73 -8.39 -0.47 -5.02
CA GLY A 73 -8.37 0.24 -3.73
C GLY A 73 -9.59 -0.08 -2.87
N LYS A 74 -10.81 -0.07 -3.46
CA LYS A 74 -12.06 -0.46 -2.76
C LYS A 74 -12.05 -1.92 -2.31
N ALA A 75 -11.51 -2.81 -3.13
CA ALA A 75 -11.38 -4.22 -2.76
C ALA A 75 -10.35 -4.44 -1.65
N LEU A 76 -9.26 -3.67 -1.64
CA LEU A 76 -8.27 -3.68 -0.56
C LEU A 76 -8.85 -3.09 0.73
N ALA A 77 -9.55 -1.95 0.66
CA ALA A 77 -10.20 -1.32 1.80
C ALA A 77 -11.13 -2.27 2.57
N LYS A 78 -11.97 -3.03 1.83
CA LYS A 78 -12.84 -4.05 2.44
C LYS A 78 -12.07 -5.12 3.21
N ARG A 79 -10.91 -5.54 2.71
CA ARG A 79 -10.06 -6.55 3.35
C ARG A 79 -9.35 -5.98 4.57
N ALA A 80 -8.82 -4.77 4.45
CA ALA A 80 -8.16 -4.07 5.55
C ALA A 80 -9.12 -3.82 6.73
N ASN A 81 -10.34 -3.36 6.44
CA ASN A 81 -11.39 -3.22 7.45
C ASN A 81 -11.70 -4.56 8.15
N ALA A 82 -11.78 -5.67 7.39
CA ALA A 82 -12.00 -7.00 7.97
C ALA A 82 -10.82 -7.47 8.86
N CYS A 83 -9.62 -6.92 8.65
CA CYS A 83 -8.46 -7.12 9.52
C CYS A 83 -8.41 -6.16 10.72
N GLY A 84 -9.42 -5.29 10.88
CA GLY A 84 -9.51 -4.31 11.97
C GLY A 84 -8.59 -3.11 11.79
N MET A 85 -8.24 -2.76 10.54
CA MET A 85 -7.50 -1.54 10.23
C MET A 85 -8.45 -0.35 10.07
N GLU A 86 -7.95 0.85 10.36
CA GLU A 86 -8.58 2.09 9.90
C GLU A 86 -8.14 2.39 8.46
N VAL A 87 -9.09 2.82 7.61
CA VAL A 87 -8.78 3.07 6.20
C VAL A 87 -9.07 4.52 5.84
N ILE A 88 -8.03 5.23 5.47
CA ILE A 88 -8.11 6.56 4.87
C ILE A 88 -7.70 6.47 3.40
N TYR A 89 -8.18 7.39 2.59
CA TYR A 89 -7.82 7.36 1.16
C TYR A 89 -7.68 8.75 0.56
N HIS A 90 -6.86 8.81 -0.48
CA HIS A 90 -6.73 9.98 -1.35
C HIS A 90 -7.09 9.65 -2.79
N ASN A 91 -7.90 10.51 -3.38
CA ASN A 91 -8.26 10.52 -4.79
C ASN A 91 -8.30 11.94 -5.31
N ARG A 92 -8.10 12.13 -6.60
CA ARG A 92 -8.35 13.42 -7.27
C ARG A 92 -9.80 13.92 -7.07
N ARG A 93 -10.77 13.01 -6.93
CA ARG A 93 -12.15 13.30 -6.57
C ARG A 93 -12.55 12.42 -5.41
N GLN A 94 -13.09 13.03 -4.36
CA GLN A 94 -13.67 12.32 -3.24
C GLN A 94 -14.84 11.43 -3.69
N LEU A 95 -14.99 10.29 -3.06
CA LEU A 95 -16.17 9.43 -3.24
C LEU A 95 -17.43 10.11 -2.69
N TYR A 96 -18.59 9.63 -3.09
CA TYR A 96 -19.84 10.05 -2.46
C TYR A 96 -19.89 9.55 -1.02
N VAL A 97 -20.53 10.31 -0.14
CA VAL A 97 -20.66 10.00 1.30
C VAL A 97 -21.24 8.60 1.55
N ASP A 98 -22.26 8.22 0.77
CA ASP A 98 -22.85 6.89 0.86
C ASP A 98 -21.86 5.77 0.53
N GLU A 99 -20.94 6.02 -0.36
CA GLU A 99 -19.92 5.05 -0.77
C GLU A 99 -18.82 4.95 0.28
N GLU A 100 -18.38 6.10 0.84
CA GLU A 100 -17.44 6.14 1.97
C GLU A 100 -18.00 5.36 3.16
N THR A 101 -19.26 5.63 3.52
CA THR A 101 -19.96 4.94 4.62
C THR A 101 -20.03 3.42 4.39
N LYS A 102 -20.42 2.98 3.17
CA LYS A 102 -20.51 1.55 2.84
C LYS A 102 -19.15 0.84 2.86
N LEU A 103 -18.09 1.57 2.53
CA LEU A 103 -16.74 1.04 2.50
C LEU A 103 -16.04 1.19 3.85
N ASN A 104 -16.59 1.97 4.77
CA ASN A 104 -15.99 2.38 6.03
C ASN A 104 -14.59 2.97 5.80
N VAL A 105 -14.53 4.05 5.02
CA VAL A 105 -13.29 4.75 4.65
C VAL A 105 -13.48 6.25 4.78
N THR A 106 -12.40 6.98 5.05
CA THR A 106 -12.40 8.43 5.21
C THR A 106 -11.48 9.07 4.18
N TYR A 107 -11.97 10.12 3.51
CA TYR A 107 -11.13 10.92 2.62
C TYR A 107 -10.11 11.73 3.42
N ALA A 108 -8.89 11.82 2.89
CA ALA A 108 -7.81 12.64 3.42
C ALA A 108 -7.07 13.37 2.28
N SER A 109 -6.49 14.51 2.56
CA SER A 109 -5.50 15.12 1.67
C SER A 109 -4.29 14.19 1.53
N MET A 110 -3.43 14.41 0.54
CA MET A 110 -2.21 13.61 0.38
C MET A 110 -1.31 13.73 1.62
N GLU A 111 -1.10 14.95 2.10
CA GLU A 111 -0.31 15.26 3.28
C GLU A 111 -0.84 14.56 4.54
N GLU A 112 -2.14 14.67 4.81
CA GLU A 112 -2.78 14.00 5.94
C GLU A 112 -2.67 12.47 5.85
N LEU A 113 -2.86 11.92 4.64
CA LEU A 113 -2.75 10.49 4.42
C LEU A 113 -1.34 10.00 4.73
N LEU A 114 -0.31 10.65 4.20
CA LEU A 114 1.07 10.25 4.40
C LEU A 114 1.48 10.36 5.88
N ALA A 115 1.10 11.44 6.55
CA ALA A 115 1.43 11.67 7.96
C ALA A 115 0.74 10.70 8.93
N GLN A 116 -0.48 10.24 8.61
CA GLN A 116 -1.28 9.40 9.51
C GLN A 116 -1.11 7.90 9.26
N SER A 117 -0.68 7.50 8.06
CA SER A 117 -0.67 6.09 7.67
C SER A 117 0.52 5.31 8.27
N ASP A 118 0.23 4.11 8.76
CA ASP A 118 1.23 3.10 9.10
C ASP A 118 1.55 2.23 7.88
N PHE A 119 0.61 2.14 6.95
CA PHE A 119 0.74 1.48 5.65
C PHE A 119 0.22 2.40 4.57
N VAL A 120 0.99 2.57 3.48
CA VAL A 120 0.58 3.32 2.29
C VAL A 120 0.52 2.37 1.11
N SER A 121 -0.63 2.27 0.45
CA SER A 121 -0.81 1.41 -0.72
C SER A 121 -1.14 2.22 -1.97
N LEU A 122 -0.30 2.06 -3.00
CA LEU A 122 -0.48 2.71 -4.30
C LEU A 122 -1.37 1.86 -5.20
N ASN A 123 -2.50 2.44 -5.61
CA ASN A 123 -3.50 1.82 -6.50
C ASN A 123 -3.93 2.78 -7.62
N ALA A 124 -3.24 3.91 -7.78
CA ALA A 124 -3.49 4.88 -8.82
C ALA A 124 -3.00 4.37 -10.19
N PRO A 125 -3.65 4.74 -11.30
CA PRO A 125 -3.11 4.49 -12.63
C PRO A 125 -1.85 5.34 -12.86
N TYR A 126 -0.94 4.86 -13.71
CA TYR A 126 0.17 5.67 -14.19
C TYR A 126 -0.32 6.67 -15.24
N THR A 127 -0.10 7.94 -14.96
CA THR A 127 -0.37 9.08 -15.84
C THR A 127 0.72 10.13 -15.63
N PRO A 128 0.85 11.16 -16.49
CA PRO A 128 1.76 12.26 -16.21
C PRO A 128 1.55 12.90 -14.83
N ASP A 129 0.30 13.00 -14.35
CA ASP A 129 -0.04 13.60 -13.05
C ASP A 129 0.32 12.69 -11.85
N THR A 130 0.54 11.40 -12.09
CA THR A 130 0.88 10.43 -11.04
C THR A 130 2.31 9.91 -11.15
N TYR A 131 3.08 10.40 -12.12
CA TYR A 131 4.50 10.12 -12.22
C TYR A 131 5.22 10.66 -10.98
N HIS A 132 5.95 9.81 -10.28
CA HIS A 132 6.64 10.13 -9.03
C HIS A 132 5.72 10.78 -7.98
N ILE A 133 4.46 10.31 -7.91
CA ILE A 133 3.51 10.80 -6.90
C ILE A 133 4.00 10.55 -5.45
N ILE A 134 4.96 9.64 -5.29
CA ILE A 134 5.76 9.46 -4.08
C ILE A 134 7.21 9.77 -4.46
N GLY A 135 7.62 10.99 -4.16
CA GLY A 135 8.98 11.49 -4.30
C GLY A 135 9.62 11.77 -2.94
N GLU A 136 10.71 12.56 -2.95
CA GLU A 136 11.48 12.86 -1.73
C GLU A 136 10.63 13.58 -0.66
N GLU A 137 9.78 14.52 -1.07
CA GLU A 137 8.94 15.28 -0.14
C GLU A 137 7.82 14.43 0.45
N GLU A 138 7.22 13.54 -0.31
CA GLU A 138 6.20 12.60 0.15
C GLU A 138 6.79 11.57 1.10
N LEU A 139 7.98 11.03 0.80
CA LEU A 139 8.67 10.09 1.68
C LEU A 139 9.00 10.72 3.04
N LYS A 140 9.43 11.99 3.08
CA LYS A 140 9.69 12.71 4.34
C LYS A 140 8.43 12.93 5.18
N GLN A 141 7.25 12.95 4.58
CA GLN A 141 5.97 13.13 5.29
C GLN A 141 5.46 11.80 5.88
N MET A 142 5.97 10.66 5.41
CA MET A 142 5.58 9.36 5.94
C MET A 142 6.16 9.15 7.34
N LYS A 143 5.50 8.32 8.15
CA LYS A 143 6.08 7.88 9.43
C LYS A 143 7.37 7.09 9.17
N PRO A 144 8.41 7.24 10.00
CA PRO A 144 9.66 6.46 9.84
C PRO A 144 9.44 4.93 9.88
N SER A 145 8.36 4.48 10.50
CA SER A 145 7.96 3.07 10.57
C SER A 145 6.95 2.66 9.49
N ALA A 146 6.55 3.58 8.60
CA ALA A 146 5.53 3.31 7.60
C ALA A 146 6.01 2.27 6.58
N ILE A 147 5.07 1.47 6.09
CA ILE A 147 5.31 0.45 5.07
C ILE A 147 4.65 0.91 3.77
N LEU A 148 5.44 1.10 2.71
CA LEU A 148 4.96 1.47 1.38
C LEU A 148 4.75 0.21 0.52
N ILE A 149 3.55 0.05 -0.02
CA ILE A 149 3.16 -1.05 -0.91
C ILE A 149 2.80 -0.49 -2.28
N ASN A 150 3.50 -0.95 -3.30
CA ASN A 150 3.21 -0.58 -4.69
C ASN A 150 2.88 -1.82 -5.53
N THR A 151 1.59 -2.09 -5.73
CA THR A 151 1.09 -3.11 -6.64
C THR A 151 0.54 -2.50 -7.94
N ALA A 152 0.75 -1.21 -8.15
CA ALA A 152 0.28 -0.48 -9.33
C ALA A 152 1.34 -0.44 -10.44
N ARG A 153 2.23 0.56 -10.42
CA ARG A 153 3.29 0.74 -11.42
C ARG A 153 4.55 1.30 -10.76
N GLY A 154 5.73 0.80 -11.15
CA GLY A 154 7.04 1.26 -10.63
C GLY A 154 7.18 2.79 -10.64
N PRO A 155 6.96 3.47 -11.78
CA PRO A 155 7.16 4.92 -11.90
C PRO A 155 6.21 5.82 -11.08
N LEU A 156 5.35 5.27 -10.24
CA LEU A 156 4.61 6.05 -9.24
C LEU A 156 5.51 6.46 -8.07
N VAL A 157 6.63 5.76 -7.89
CA VAL A 157 7.62 6.07 -6.84
C VAL A 157 8.90 6.54 -7.54
N ASP A 158 9.50 7.61 -7.04
CA ASP A 158 10.87 7.98 -7.41
C ASP A 158 11.85 7.01 -6.75
N GLU A 159 12.42 6.11 -7.56
CA GLU A 159 13.33 5.08 -7.06
C GLU A 159 14.60 5.66 -6.42
N GLN A 160 15.11 6.78 -6.93
CA GLN A 160 16.30 7.42 -6.37
C GLN A 160 16.01 8.04 -5.00
N ALA A 161 14.87 8.71 -4.89
CA ALA A 161 14.40 9.26 -3.62
C ALA A 161 14.14 8.13 -2.60
N LEU A 162 13.51 7.03 -3.03
CA LEU A 162 13.27 5.87 -2.17
C LEU A 162 14.57 5.23 -1.67
N VAL A 163 15.54 5.02 -2.54
CA VAL A 163 16.85 4.47 -2.14
C VAL A 163 17.51 5.34 -1.11
N LYS A 164 17.51 6.66 -1.31
CA LYS A 164 18.06 7.64 -0.37
C LYS A 164 17.33 7.59 0.98
N ALA A 165 16.00 7.63 0.98
CA ALA A 165 15.19 7.54 2.19
C ALA A 165 15.49 6.27 3.00
N LEU A 166 15.57 5.10 2.33
CA LEU A 166 15.90 3.82 2.99
C LEU A 166 17.33 3.78 3.55
N GLN A 167 18.29 4.49 2.93
CA GLN A 167 19.67 4.57 3.43
C GLN A 167 19.79 5.53 4.61
N ASP A 168 19.07 6.61 4.59
CA ASP A 168 19.10 7.66 5.62
C ASP A 168 18.21 7.32 6.82
N GLY A 169 17.32 6.32 6.68
CA GLY A 169 16.35 5.92 7.71
C GLY A 169 15.19 6.89 7.87
N THR A 170 14.87 7.57 6.76
CA THR A 170 13.74 8.53 6.70
C THR A 170 12.46 7.77 6.44
#